data_ea48a945171cafd8e0aaf52cf526ed06
#
_entry.id   ea48a945171cafd8e0aaf52cf526ed06
#
_cell.length_a   1.000
_cell.length_b   1.000
_cell.length_c   1.000
_cell.angle_alpha   90.00
_cell.angle_beta   90.00
_cell.angle_gamma   90.00
#
_symmetry.space_group_name_H-M   'P 1'
#
loop_
_entity.id
_entity.type
_entity.pdbx_description
1 polymer ?
#
loop_
_entity_poly.entity_id
_entity_poly.type
_entity_poly.pdbx_seq_one_letter_code
_entity_poly.pdbx_strand_id
1 'polypeptide(L)'
;GVEQQPQRMPLLNARDYITLSRSNIAKFNQADLTYNGKEDQAKFLSGSFGMSTGNPRNSKNTLEFLDVYLQKYGQGYVSNLLEHEGWQNMADPVTGKQLIFQDNDFQKATFTTGQKHEVDLSISGGTEAINYYVGLRYLNQDGILRGTNYKNYSVLFNGNYKLSEAWSLSTKASLQVRDAVGGGNTVNTISRSILTPPTYRLYYEDGTPAPGEGISSFRSRLHEIYYKTNYD
;
A
#
# COMPACT_ATOMS: atom_id res chain seq x y z
N GLY A 1 4.41 18.89 -12.40
CA GLY A 1 5.32 17.73 -12.51
C GLY A 1 4.61 16.43 -12.13
N VAL A 2 5.16 15.34 -12.59
CA VAL A 2 4.68 14.00 -12.28
C VAL A 2 5.82 13.25 -11.61
N GLU A 3 5.58 12.70 -10.43
CA GLU A 3 6.51 11.78 -9.79
C GLU A 3 6.14 10.36 -10.19
N GLN A 4 7.08 9.68 -10.83
CA GLN A 4 6.89 8.29 -11.22
C GLN A 4 6.92 7.38 -9.98
N GLN A 5 6.13 6.31 -10.04
CA GLN A 5 6.23 5.24 -9.06
C GLN A 5 7.66 4.70 -9.02
N PRO A 6 8.17 4.32 -7.85
CA PRO A 6 9.44 3.61 -7.79
C PRO A 6 9.34 2.31 -8.58
N GLN A 7 10.46 1.86 -9.11
CA GLN A 7 10.52 0.54 -9.74
C GLN A 7 10.09 -0.49 -8.70
N ARG A 8 9.02 -1.22 -9.02
CA ARG A 8 8.52 -2.28 -8.14
C ARG A 8 9.51 -3.45 -8.10
N MET A 9 9.65 -4.06 -6.94
CA MET A 9 10.43 -5.28 -6.83
C MET A 9 9.71 -6.41 -7.58
N PRO A 10 10.42 -7.21 -8.38
CA PRO A 10 9.85 -8.39 -8.99
C PRO A 10 9.52 -9.40 -7.90
N LEU A 11 8.24 -9.61 -7.64
CA LEU A 11 7.74 -10.62 -6.70
C LEU A 11 7.11 -11.77 -7.46
N LEU A 12 7.00 -12.90 -6.79
CA LEU A 12 6.27 -14.05 -7.33
C LEU A 12 4.78 -13.73 -7.44
N ASN A 13 4.16 -14.14 -8.53
CA ASN A 13 2.70 -14.20 -8.62
C ASN A 13 2.14 -15.31 -7.71
N ALA A 14 0.83 -15.40 -7.56
CA ALA A 14 0.22 -16.37 -6.66
C ALA A 14 0.51 -17.82 -7.06
N ARG A 15 0.56 -18.14 -8.34
CA ARG A 15 0.85 -19.51 -8.83
C ARG A 15 2.27 -19.95 -8.45
N ASP A 16 3.25 -19.10 -8.72
CA ASP A 16 4.64 -19.38 -8.42
C ASP A 16 4.88 -19.41 -6.90
N TYR A 17 4.25 -18.49 -6.17
CA TYR A 17 4.29 -18.48 -4.71
C TYR A 17 3.70 -19.75 -4.10
N ILE A 18 2.53 -20.21 -4.56
CA ILE A 18 1.88 -21.45 -4.11
C ILE A 18 2.79 -22.63 -4.43
N THR A 19 3.31 -22.73 -5.65
CA THR A 19 4.15 -23.83 -6.08
C THR A 19 5.40 -23.93 -5.21
N LEU A 20 6.09 -22.82 -4.99
CA LEU A 20 7.30 -22.78 -4.17
C LEU A 20 7.00 -23.10 -2.69
N SER A 21 6.00 -22.45 -2.12
CA SER A 21 5.65 -22.60 -0.70
C SER A 21 5.21 -24.02 -0.38
N ARG A 22 4.30 -24.58 -1.18
CA ARG A 22 3.79 -25.92 -0.97
C ARG A 22 4.87 -27.00 -1.13
N SER A 23 5.68 -26.89 -2.19
CA SER A 23 6.78 -27.82 -2.42
C SER A 23 7.83 -27.76 -1.31
N ASN A 24 8.15 -26.56 -0.80
CA ASN A 24 9.12 -26.42 0.29
C ASN A 24 8.57 -26.97 1.61
N ILE A 25 7.31 -26.69 1.93
CA ILE A 25 6.69 -27.22 3.16
C ILE A 25 6.57 -28.73 3.11
N ALA A 26 6.22 -29.31 1.96
CA ALA A 26 6.18 -30.76 1.80
C ALA A 26 7.56 -31.40 2.03
N LYS A 27 8.62 -30.80 1.50
CA LYS A 27 10.00 -31.27 1.72
C LYS A 27 10.42 -31.14 3.19
N PHE A 28 10.10 -30.02 3.82
CA PHE A 28 10.40 -29.77 5.22
C PHE A 28 9.70 -30.79 6.14
N ASN A 29 8.41 -31.02 5.92
CA ASN A 29 7.65 -31.98 6.71
C ASN A 29 8.06 -33.45 6.49
N GLN A 30 8.59 -33.77 5.32
CA GLN A 30 9.18 -35.10 5.08
C GLN A 30 10.50 -35.30 5.84
N ALA A 31 11.24 -34.20 6.10
CA ALA A 31 12.50 -34.28 6.84
C ALA A 31 12.29 -34.22 8.36
N ASP A 32 11.23 -33.61 8.86
CA ASP A 32 10.93 -33.49 10.29
C ASP A 32 9.59 -34.13 10.63
N LEU A 33 9.64 -35.42 10.88
CA LEU A 33 8.49 -36.25 11.27
C LEU A 33 7.95 -35.96 12.68
N THR A 34 8.56 -35.05 13.41
CA THR A 34 8.20 -34.74 14.82
C THR A 34 7.21 -33.60 14.94
N TYR A 35 6.85 -32.94 13.84
CA TYR A 35 5.90 -31.83 13.90
C TYR A 35 4.47 -32.32 14.13
N ASN A 36 3.92 -31.90 15.25
CA ASN A 36 2.62 -32.21 15.84
C ASN A 36 1.50 -32.62 14.89
N GLY A 37 1.29 -33.90 14.70
CA GLY A 37 0.07 -34.50 14.24
C GLY A 37 -0.35 -34.25 12.79
N LYS A 38 -1.10 -35.19 12.24
CA LYS A 38 -1.54 -35.19 10.84
C LYS A 38 -2.46 -34.01 10.45
N GLU A 39 -3.16 -33.39 11.41
CA GLU A 39 -4.05 -32.25 11.14
C GLU A 39 -3.25 -30.97 10.91
N ASP A 40 -2.13 -30.79 11.59
CA ASP A 40 -1.26 -29.65 11.38
C ASP A 40 -0.45 -29.77 10.08
N GLN A 41 -0.16 -30.99 9.62
CA GLN A 41 0.41 -31.20 8.29
C GLN A 41 -0.49 -30.70 7.17
N ALA A 42 -1.79 -30.87 7.28
CA ALA A 42 -2.72 -30.36 6.28
C ALA A 42 -2.72 -28.83 6.24
N LYS A 43 -2.62 -28.16 7.38
CA LYS A 43 -2.48 -26.70 7.47
C LYS A 43 -1.15 -26.19 6.93
N PHE A 44 -0.05 -26.88 7.19
CA PHE A 44 1.25 -26.54 6.65
C PHE A 44 1.37 -26.81 5.15
N LEU A 45 0.83 -27.93 4.68
CA LEU A 45 0.78 -28.28 3.25
C LEU A 45 -0.06 -27.30 2.44
N SER A 46 -0.83 -26.48 3.08
CA SER A 46 -1.60 -25.42 2.44
C SER A 46 -0.80 -24.22 1.98
N GLY A 47 0.47 -24.14 2.31
CA GLY A 47 1.35 -23.07 1.83
C GLY A 47 1.10 -21.72 2.48
N SER A 48 0.20 -21.64 3.43
CA SER A 48 0.00 -20.43 4.20
C SER A 48 -0.12 -20.77 5.67
N PHE A 49 0.55 -20.02 6.50
CA PHE A 49 0.18 -19.91 7.89
C PHE A 49 -1.29 -19.43 7.95
N GLY A 50 -2.21 -20.37 8.07
CA GLY A 50 -3.62 -20.08 8.07
C GLY A 50 -4.20 -20.01 6.65
N MET A 51 -4.28 -21.16 5.99
CA MET A 51 -5.38 -21.38 5.09
C MET A 51 -6.65 -20.94 5.79
N SER A 52 -7.52 -20.36 4.98
CA SER A 52 -8.85 -19.97 5.33
C SER A 52 -9.33 -20.76 6.54
N THR A 53 -9.47 -20.09 7.67
CA THR A 53 -9.92 -20.67 8.94
C THR A 53 -11.37 -21.13 8.87
N GLY A 54 -11.77 -21.80 7.79
CA GLY A 54 -13.10 -22.33 7.60
C GLY A 54 -14.18 -21.37 7.14
N ASN A 55 -13.88 -20.07 6.96
CA ASN A 55 -14.77 -19.13 6.31
C ASN A 55 -14.06 -18.43 5.14
N PRO A 56 -14.12 -18.97 3.92
CA PRO A 56 -13.48 -18.41 2.74
C PRO A 56 -13.89 -16.96 2.44
N ARG A 57 -15.08 -16.54 2.81
CA ARG A 57 -15.54 -15.16 2.57
C ARG A 57 -14.82 -14.12 3.39
N ASN A 58 -14.39 -14.47 4.60
CA ASN A 58 -13.80 -13.53 5.56
C ASN A 58 -12.35 -13.83 5.92
N SER A 59 -11.75 -14.88 5.33
CA SER A 59 -10.34 -15.18 5.57
C SER A 59 -9.42 -14.12 4.96
N LYS A 60 -8.34 -13.82 5.63
CA LYS A 60 -7.30 -12.94 5.09
C LYS A 60 -6.63 -13.55 3.85
N ASN A 61 -6.41 -14.85 3.87
CA ASN A 61 -5.85 -15.63 2.78
C ASN A 61 -6.98 -16.26 1.96
N THR A 62 -6.90 -16.12 0.64
CA THR A 62 -7.90 -16.64 -0.29
C THR A 62 -7.62 -18.07 -0.74
N LEU A 63 -6.39 -18.58 -0.50
CA LEU A 63 -5.98 -19.92 -0.92
C LEU A 63 -6.76 -21.00 -0.16
N GLU A 64 -7.46 -21.85 -0.88
CA GLU A 64 -8.23 -22.98 -0.34
C GLU A 64 -8.32 -24.11 -1.36
N PHE A 65 -8.69 -25.30 -0.93
CA PHE A 65 -9.07 -26.36 -1.84
C PHE A 65 -10.42 -26.06 -2.51
N LEU A 66 -10.48 -26.28 -3.81
CA LEU A 66 -11.67 -25.97 -4.61
C LEU A 66 -12.91 -26.77 -4.15
N ASP A 67 -12.73 -28.01 -3.73
CA ASP A 67 -13.80 -28.86 -3.20
C ASP A 67 -14.43 -28.29 -1.92
N VAL A 68 -13.65 -27.62 -1.08
CA VAL A 68 -14.15 -26.91 0.12
C VAL A 68 -15.07 -25.75 -0.27
N TYR A 69 -14.70 -24.97 -1.28
CA TYR A 69 -15.55 -23.89 -1.81
C TYR A 69 -16.83 -24.44 -2.45
N LEU A 70 -16.70 -25.47 -3.27
CA LEU A 70 -17.85 -26.13 -3.90
C LEU A 70 -18.85 -26.69 -2.88
N GLN A 71 -18.32 -27.33 -1.83
CA GLN A 71 -19.18 -27.89 -0.77
C GLN A 71 -19.90 -26.80 0.02
N LYS A 72 -19.24 -25.67 0.30
CA LYS A 72 -19.82 -24.60 1.14
C LYS A 72 -20.75 -23.65 0.38
N TYR A 73 -20.41 -23.34 -0.86
CA TYR A 73 -21.06 -22.25 -1.62
C TYR A 73 -21.74 -22.72 -2.91
N GLY A 74 -21.48 -23.93 -3.34
CA GLY A 74 -22.05 -24.50 -4.56
C GLY A 74 -21.35 -24.03 -5.84
N GLN A 75 -21.66 -24.72 -6.94
CA GLN A 75 -21.04 -24.54 -8.25
C GLN A 75 -21.23 -23.11 -8.79
N GLY A 76 -22.43 -22.56 -8.68
CA GLY A 76 -22.73 -21.24 -9.25
C GLY A 76 -21.89 -20.13 -8.65
N TYR A 77 -21.66 -20.14 -7.34
CA TYR A 77 -20.80 -19.18 -6.65
C TYR A 77 -19.33 -19.31 -7.11
N VAL A 78 -18.82 -20.54 -7.15
CA VAL A 78 -17.43 -20.81 -7.55
C VAL A 78 -17.21 -20.43 -9.03
N SER A 79 -18.15 -20.73 -9.92
CA SER A 79 -18.07 -20.29 -11.31
C SER A 79 -18.00 -18.76 -11.42
N ASN A 80 -18.83 -18.05 -10.66
CA ASN A 80 -18.79 -16.58 -10.62
C ASN A 80 -17.42 -16.04 -10.20
N LEU A 81 -16.81 -16.60 -9.17
CA LEU A 81 -15.46 -16.20 -8.72
C LEU A 81 -14.43 -16.37 -9.85
N LEU A 82 -14.43 -17.51 -10.51
CA LEU A 82 -13.44 -17.85 -11.54
C LEU A 82 -13.65 -17.08 -12.86
N GLU A 83 -14.90 -16.85 -13.25
CA GLU A 83 -15.26 -16.26 -14.55
C GLU A 83 -15.33 -14.72 -14.50
N HIS A 84 -15.74 -14.16 -13.36
CA HIS A 84 -16.06 -12.72 -13.26
C HIS A 84 -15.26 -11.95 -12.23
N GLU A 85 -14.73 -12.60 -11.19
CA GLU A 85 -14.07 -11.92 -10.09
C GLU A 85 -12.53 -12.08 -10.10
N GLY A 86 -11.97 -12.65 -11.17
CA GLY A 86 -10.52 -12.76 -11.37
C GLY A 86 -9.84 -13.78 -10.45
N TRP A 87 -10.63 -14.67 -9.81
CA TRP A 87 -10.06 -15.78 -9.08
C TRP A 87 -9.44 -16.79 -10.03
N GLN A 88 -8.46 -17.53 -9.55
CA GLN A 88 -7.72 -18.53 -10.31
C GLN A 88 -7.81 -19.90 -9.64
N ASN A 89 -7.58 -20.93 -10.44
CA ASN A 89 -7.41 -22.29 -9.96
C ASN A 89 -6.15 -22.93 -10.52
N MET A 90 -5.60 -23.88 -9.81
CA MET A 90 -4.48 -24.71 -10.24
C MET A 90 -4.47 -26.03 -9.49
N ALA A 91 -3.83 -27.05 -10.09
CA ALA A 91 -3.54 -28.27 -9.36
C ALA A 91 -2.47 -28.00 -8.27
N ASP A 92 -2.71 -28.48 -7.08
CA ASP A 92 -1.74 -28.46 -6.01
C ASP A 92 -0.52 -29.32 -6.36
N PRO A 93 0.71 -28.75 -6.35
CA PRO A 93 1.91 -29.49 -6.73
C PRO A 93 2.25 -30.66 -5.81
N VAL A 94 1.62 -30.74 -4.63
CA VAL A 94 1.87 -31.80 -3.65
C VAL A 94 0.82 -32.90 -3.69
N THR A 95 -0.45 -32.52 -3.73
CA THR A 95 -1.56 -33.49 -3.62
C THR A 95 -2.29 -33.74 -4.95
N GLY A 96 -2.07 -32.91 -5.96
CA GLY A 96 -2.80 -32.94 -7.23
C GLY A 96 -4.25 -32.42 -7.17
N LYS A 97 -4.77 -32.12 -5.98
CA LYS A 97 -6.11 -31.56 -5.81
C LYS A 97 -6.17 -30.13 -6.36
N GLN A 98 -7.35 -29.70 -6.81
CA GLN A 98 -7.54 -28.35 -7.29
C GLN A 98 -7.56 -27.37 -6.11
N LEU A 99 -6.81 -26.28 -6.27
CA LEU A 99 -6.79 -25.11 -5.39
C LEU A 99 -7.53 -23.96 -6.08
N ILE A 100 -8.08 -23.05 -5.28
CA ILE A 100 -8.67 -21.78 -5.72
C ILE A 100 -8.07 -20.62 -4.90
N PHE A 101 -7.79 -19.48 -5.55
CA PHE A 101 -7.12 -18.35 -4.92
C PHE A 101 -7.26 -17.07 -5.74
N GLN A 102 -6.95 -15.92 -5.12
CA GLN A 102 -6.70 -14.65 -5.80
C GLN A 102 -5.20 -14.43 -6.00
N ASP A 103 -4.87 -13.61 -7.00
CA ASP A 103 -3.51 -13.12 -7.26
C ASP A 103 -3.48 -11.60 -7.11
N ASN A 104 -3.01 -11.13 -5.97
CA ASN A 104 -3.06 -9.72 -5.57
C ASN A 104 -1.67 -9.09 -5.51
N ASP A 105 -1.52 -7.93 -6.14
CA ASP A 105 -0.29 -7.12 -6.12
C ASP A 105 -0.38 -6.03 -5.04
N PHE A 106 0.18 -6.31 -3.88
CA PHE A 106 0.19 -5.37 -2.75
C PHE A 106 1.08 -4.15 -2.99
N GLN A 107 2.10 -4.24 -3.84
CA GLN A 107 2.89 -3.07 -4.22
C GLN A 107 2.06 -2.11 -5.09
N LYS A 108 1.31 -2.64 -6.06
CA LYS A 108 0.38 -1.83 -6.87
C LYS A 108 -0.71 -1.19 -6.02
N ALA A 109 -1.19 -1.87 -5.00
CA ALA A 109 -2.17 -1.33 -4.07
C ALA A 109 -1.58 -0.24 -3.16
N THR A 110 -0.29 -0.29 -2.86
CA THR A 110 0.40 0.62 -1.94
C THR A 110 0.90 1.87 -2.66
N PHE A 111 1.44 1.73 -3.86
CA PHE A 111 2.05 2.83 -4.59
C PHE A 111 1.11 3.44 -5.64
N THR A 112 1.30 4.71 -5.90
CA THR A 112 0.59 5.46 -6.94
C THR A 112 1.54 6.44 -7.62
N THR A 113 1.14 6.98 -8.74
CA THR A 113 1.86 8.08 -9.38
C THR A 113 1.50 9.38 -8.66
N GLY A 114 2.50 10.09 -8.17
CA GLY A 114 2.33 11.38 -7.54
C GLY A 114 2.20 12.52 -8.56
N GLN A 115 1.42 13.53 -8.23
CA GLN A 115 1.33 14.75 -9.01
C GLN A 115 1.87 15.92 -8.20
N LYS A 116 2.58 16.83 -8.87
CA LYS A 116 3.12 18.04 -8.26
C LYS A 116 2.62 19.26 -9.02
N HIS A 117 1.98 20.14 -8.29
CA HIS A 117 1.56 21.46 -8.75
C HIS A 117 2.30 22.52 -7.94
N GLU A 118 3.02 23.39 -8.63
CA GLU A 118 3.80 24.46 -8.01
C GLU A 118 3.57 25.76 -8.76
N VAL A 119 3.31 26.80 -8.01
CA VAL A 119 3.12 28.15 -8.53
C VAL A 119 3.97 29.09 -7.70
N ASP A 120 4.87 29.79 -8.37
CA ASP A 120 5.70 30.83 -7.80
C ASP A 120 5.38 32.17 -8.45
N LEU A 121 5.04 33.15 -7.65
CA LEU A 121 4.80 34.51 -8.08
C LEU A 121 5.76 35.44 -7.33
N SER A 122 6.34 36.40 -8.02
CA SER A 122 7.15 37.40 -7.37
C SER A 122 6.96 38.78 -7.99
N ILE A 123 7.08 39.76 -7.15
CA ILE A 123 7.14 41.15 -7.55
C ILE A 123 8.31 41.82 -6.86
N SER A 124 9.04 42.62 -7.59
CA SER A 124 10.13 43.44 -7.06
C SER A 124 10.09 44.81 -7.66
N GLY A 125 10.53 45.79 -6.90
CA GLY A 125 10.58 47.16 -7.36
C GLY A 125 11.42 48.02 -6.42
N GLY A 126 11.63 49.25 -6.81
CA GLY A 126 12.33 50.15 -5.95
C GLY A 126 12.74 51.47 -6.64
N THR A 127 13.35 52.30 -5.82
CA THR A 127 14.00 53.54 -6.18
C THR A 127 15.41 53.55 -5.59
N GLU A 128 16.17 54.62 -5.72
CA GLU A 128 17.47 54.76 -5.05
C GLU A 128 17.40 54.65 -3.52
N ALA A 129 16.21 54.98 -2.92
CA ALA A 129 16.00 54.98 -1.49
C ALA A 129 15.31 53.70 -0.99
N ILE A 130 14.55 53.01 -1.80
CA ILE A 130 13.73 51.86 -1.41
C ILE A 130 13.86 50.73 -2.40
N ASN A 131 14.11 49.54 -1.93
CA ASN A 131 14.06 48.33 -2.76
C ASN A 131 13.22 47.29 -2.00
N TYR A 132 12.33 46.64 -2.73
CA TYR A 132 11.52 45.56 -2.15
C TYR A 132 11.41 44.36 -3.10
N TYR A 133 11.21 43.22 -2.50
CA TYR A 133 10.89 41.95 -3.15
C TYR A 133 9.79 41.26 -2.33
N VAL A 134 8.74 40.78 -3.01
CA VAL A 134 7.71 39.93 -2.45
C VAL A 134 7.63 38.67 -3.29
N GLY A 135 7.76 37.53 -2.66
CA GLY A 135 7.61 36.20 -3.25
C GLY A 135 6.46 35.45 -2.62
N LEU A 136 5.62 34.86 -3.44
CA LEU A 136 4.53 33.97 -3.05
C LEU A 136 4.78 32.62 -3.68
N ARG A 137 4.68 31.57 -2.89
CA ARG A 137 4.81 30.20 -3.41
C ARG A 137 3.67 29.34 -2.88
N TYR A 138 3.08 28.59 -3.79
CA TYR A 138 2.15 27.52 -3.52
C TYR A 138 2.71 26.21 -4.09
N LEU A 139 2.74 25.17 -3.25
CA LEU A 139 3.10 23.82 -3.64
C LEU A 139 2.02 22.87 -3.13
N ASN A 140 1.53 22.02 -4.04
CA ASN A 140 0.71 20.86 -3.71
C ASN A 140 1.32 19.62 -4.38
N GLN A 141 1.66 18.63 -3.59
CA GLN A 141 2.37 17.44 -4.05
C GLN A 141 1.73 16.19 -3.46
N ASP A 142 1.19 15.34 -4.33
CA ASP A 142 0.80 14.00 -3.95
C ASP A 142 2.05 13.11 -3.89
N GLY A 143 2.17 12.32 -2.83
CA GLY A 143 3.27 11.38 -2.71
C GLY A 143 3.05 10.12 -3.54
N ILE A 144 4.14 9.39 -3.77
CA ILE A 144 4.13 8.07 -4.43
C ILE A 144 3.49 6.98 -3.57
N LEU A 145 3.41 7.17 -2.26
CA LEU A 145 2.64 6.33 -1.36
C LEU A 145 1.18 6.79 -1.39
N ARG A 146 0.27 5.90 -1.76
CA ARG A 146 -1.15 6.21 -1.88
C ARG A 146 -1.71 6.89 -0.62
N GLY A 147 -2.47 7.98 -0.80
CA GLY A 147 -3.08 8.74 0.28
C GLY A 147 -2.10 9.61 1.08
N THR A 148 -0.93 9.91 0.55
CA THR A 148 -0.03 10.93 1.10
C THR A 148 -0.08 12.20 0.26
N ASN A 149 -0.06 13.35 0.93
CA ASN A 149 -0.10 14.65 0.27
C ASN A 149 0.68 15.66 1.11
N TYR A 150 1.32 16.60 0.45
CA TYR A 150 2.02 17.72 1.06
C TYR A 150 1.61 19.02 0.40
N LYS A 151 1.16 19.98 1.19
CA LYS A 151 0.85 21.35 0.76
C LYS A 151 1.75 22.33 1.49
N ASN A 152 2.19 23.33 0.77
CA ASN A 152 3.01 24.41 1.32
C ASN A 152 2.59 25.76 0.72
N TYR A 153 2.30 26.69 1.59
CA TYR A 153 2.06 28.08 1.26
C TYR A 153 3.17 28.91 1.87
N SER A 154 3.86 29.71 1.11
CA SER A 154 4.90 30.57 1.64
C SER A 154 4.84 31.99 1.07
N VAL A 155 5.13 32.92 1.94
CA VAL A 155 5.28 34.34 1.61
C VAL A 155 6.66 34.76 2.07
N LEU A 156 7.38 35.43 1.20
CA LEU A 156 8.67 36.03 1.50
C LEU A 156 8.60 37.53 1.18
N PHE A 157 9.01 38.34 2.13
CA PHE A 157 9.20 39.77 1.95
C PHE A 157 10.62 40.15 2.29
N ASN A 158 11.28 40.87 1.40
CA ASN A 158 12.56 41.53 1.65
C ASN A 158 12.39 43.03 1.32
N GLY A 159 12.84 43.87 2.19
CA GLY A 159 12.80 45.30 2.00
C GLY A 159 14.10 45.96 2.49
N ASN A 160 14.64 46.88 1.68
CA ASN A 160 15.73 47.73 2.07
C ASN A 160 15.31 49.18 1.90
N TYR A 161 15.56 49.99 2.91
CA TYR A 161 15.17 51.38 2.98
C TYR A 161 16.35 52.24 3.43
N LYS A 162 16.76 53.14 2.60
CA LYS A 162 17.82 54.11 2.92
C LYS A 162 17.18 55.34 3.56
N LEU A 163 17.27 55.43 4.88
CA LEU A 163 16.68 56.51 5.69
C LEU A 163 17.45 57.81 5.54
N SER A 164 18.77 57.71 5.43
CA SER A 164 19.71 58.83 5.20
C SER A 164 21.04 58.27 4.67
N GLU A 165 22.03 59.12 4.45
CA GLU A 165 23.37 58.64 4.06
C GLU A 165 24.04 57.81 5.14
N ALA A 166 23.68 58.01 6.39
CA ALA A 166 24.23 57.28 7.54
C ALA A 166 23.36 56.10 8.01
N TRP A 167 22.12 56.00 7.56
CA TRP A 167 21.17 55.02 8.12
C TRP A 167 20.43 54.27 7.02
N SER A 168 20.47 52.96 7.10
CA SER A 168 19.64 52.06 6.27
C SER A 168 18.92 51.03 7.15
N LEU A 169 17.70 50.66 6.75
CA LEU A 169 16.88 49.61 7.36
C LEU A 169 16.71 48.47 6.37
N SER A 170 17.09 47.26 6.80
CA SER A 170 16.84 46.05 6.03
C SER A 170 15.85 45.18 6.77
N THR A 171 14.79 44.77 6.11
CA THR A 171 13.73 43.92 6.67
C THR A 171 13.63 42.66 5.86
N LYS A 172 13.59 41.52 6.54
CA LYS A 172 13.29 40.23 5.95
C LYS A 172 12.21 39.54 6.79
N ALA A 173 11.09 39.23 6.15
CA ALA A 173 9.99 38.48 6.78
C ALA A 173 9.64 37.28 5.91
N SER A 174 9.41 36.16 6.54
CA SER A 174 8.92 34.96 5.87
C SER A 174 7.83 34.29 6.69
N LEU A 175 6.76 33.92 6.02
CA LEU A 175 5.69 33.13 6.60
C LEU A 175 5.55 31.85 5.77
N GLN A 176 5.42 30.72 6.46
CA GLN A 176 5.20 29.46 5.81
C GLN A 176 4.14 28.66 6.56
N VAL A 177 3.15 28.17 5.82
CA VAL A 177 2.13 27.25 6.32
C VAL A 177 2.27 25.95 5.57
N ARG A 178 2.35 24.85 6.32
CA ARG A 178 2.52 23.50 5.78
C ARG A 178 1.38 22.64 6.30
N ASP A 179 0.84 21.86 5.36
CA ASP A 179 -0.12 20.79 5.65
C ASP A 179 0.40 19.50 5.04
N ALA A 180 0.52 18.46 5.83
CA ALA A 180 1.08 17.20 5.38
C ALA A 180 0.25 16.03 5.89
N VAL A 181 -0.33 15.29 4.95
CA VAL A 181 -0.93 14.00 5.22
C VAL A 181 0.15 12.94 5.03
N GLY A 182 0.66 12.45 6.15
CA GLY A 182 1.72 11.43 6.16
C GLY A 182 1.20 10.01 5.99
N GLY A 183 2.09 9.13 5.61
CA GLY A 183 1.85 7.69 5.44
C GLY A 183 1.94 6.86 6.73
N GLY A 184 1.79 7.45 7.91
CA GLY A 184 1.97 6.71 9.15
C GLY A 184 3.38 6.08 9.23
N ASN A 185 3.47 4.79 9.56
CA ASN A 185 4.76 4.08 9.54
C ASN A 185 5.12 3.64 8.10
N THR A 186 5.67 4.56 7.32
CA THR A 186 6.01 4.36 5.90
C THR A 186 6.91 3.15 5.68
N VAL A 187 7.92 2.95 6.52
CA VAL A 187 8.85 1.81 6.39
C VAL A 187 8.10 0.49 6.56
N ASN A 188 7.23 0.40 7.55
CA ASN A 188 6.43 -0.80 7.77
C ASN A 188 5.44 -1.04 6.61
N THR A 189 4.79 0.01 6.11
CA THR A 189 3.87 -0.07 4.98
C THR A 189 4.56 -0.61 3.72
N ILE A 190 5.75 -0.09 3.39
CA ILE A 190 6.55 -0.55 2.25
C ILE A 190 7.00 -2.00 2.45
N SER A 191 7.58 -2.33 3.61
CA SER A 191 8.05 -3.68 3.91
C SER A 191 6.90 -4.70 3.80
N ARG A 192 5.73 -4.37 4.30
CA ARG A 192 4.57 -5.27 4.25
C ARG A 192 3.99 -5.44 2.86
N SER A 193 4.05 -4.41 2.02
CA SER A 193 3.64 -4.55 0.61
C SER A 193 4.49 -5.56 -0.16
N ILE A 194 5.70 -5.84 0.33
CA ILE A 194 6.63 -6.82 -0.25
C ILE A 194 6.46 -8.20 0.41
N LEU A 195 6.25 -8.22 1.73
CA LEU A 195 6.20 -9.46 2.51
C LEU A 195 4.84 -10.14 2.51
N THR A 196 3.76 -9.43 2.17
CA THR A 196 2.42 -10.02 2.14
C THR A 196 2.29 -10.97 0.95
N PRO A 197 1.91 -12.24 1.18
CA PRO A 197 1.71 -13.20 0.10
C PRO A 197 0.66 -12.74 -0.91
N PRO A 198 0.84 -12.99 -2.20
CA PRO A 198 -0.10 -12.57 -3.24
C PRO A 198 -1.47 -13.24 -3.15
N THR A 199 -1.58 -14.33 -2.41
CA THR A 199 -2.84 -15.01 -2.13
C THR A 199 -3.68 -14.33 -1.05
N TYR A 200 -3.13 -13.31 -0.38
CA TYR A 200 -3.89 -12.56 0.60
C TYR A 200 -4.87 -11.60 -0.07
N ARG A 201 -5.97 -11.33 0.61
CA ARG A 201 -7.10 -10.55 0.13
C ARG A 201 -6.79 -9.04 0.19
N LEU A 202 -7.10 -8.31 -0.86
CA LEU A 202 -7.09 -6.85 -0.87
C LEU A 202 -8.41 -6.26 -0.38
N TYR A 203 -9.53 -6.87 -0.77
CA TYR A 203 -10.87 -6.44 -0.41
C TYR A 203 -11.71 -7.62 0.00
N TYR A 204 -12.61 -7.39 0.94
CA TYR A 204 -13.70 -8.31 1.25
C TYR A 204 -14.79 -8.23 0.17
N GLU A 205 -15.76 -9.15 0.22
CA GLU A 205 -16.87 -9.21 -0.76
C GLU A 205 -17.76 -7.95 -0.71
N ASP A 206 -17.87 -7.30 0.44
CA ASP A 206 -18.59 -6.02 0.60
C ASP A 206 -17.84 -4.80 0.07
N GLY A 207 -16.66 -5.00 -0.52
CA GLY A 207 -15.81 -3.94 -1.04
C GLY A 207 -14.94 -3.25 0.00
N THR A 208 -15.02 -3.62 1.27
CA THR A 208 -14.15 -3.03 2.30
C THR A 208 -12.72 -3.57 2.16
N PRO A 209 -11.68 -2.73 2.35
CA PRO A 209 -10.31 -3.19 2.30
C PRO A 209 -9.98 -4.19 3.40
N ALA A 210 -9.35 -5.29 3.02
CA ALA A 210 -8.89 -6.29 3.96
C ALA A 210 -7.57 -5.85 4.65
N PRO A 211 -7.31 -6.28 5.90
CA PRO A 211 -6.15 -5.82 6.69
C PRO A 211 -4.89 -6.51 6.26
N GLY A 212 -4.58 -7.14 5.28
CA GLY A 212 -3.30 -7.79 4.92
C GLY A 212 -2.76 -8.72 6.02
N GLU A 213 -1.55 -9.19 5.87
CA GLU A 213 -0.89 -10.08 6.82
C GLU A 213 -0.21 -9.31 7.96
N GLY A 214 -0.31 -9.83 9.17
CA GLY A 214 0.45 -9.39 10.33
C GLY A 214 -0.32 -9.44 11.63
N ILE A 215 0.42 -9.46 12.72
CA ILE A 215 -0.10 -9.40 14.08
C ILE A 215 -0.78 -8.04 14.27
N SER A 216 -1.90 -8.03 14.90
CA SER A 216 -2.82 -6.96 15.35
C SER A 216 -2.58 -5.47 14.97
N SER A 217 -1.42 -5.07 14.52
CA SER A 217 -1.06 -3.68 14.19
C SER A 217 -0.82 -3.43 12.69
N PHE A 218 -0.82 -4.46 11.86
CA PHE A 218 -0.57 -4.27 10.44
C PHE A 218 -1.88 -4.17 9.66
N ARG A 219 -1.98 -3.09 8.91
CA ARG A 219 -3.07 -2.84 7.97
C ARG A 219 -2.48 -2.61 6.59
N SER A 220 -3.11 -3.15 5.56
CA SER A 220 -2.75 -2.78 4.19
C SER A 220 -2.91 -1.26 4.04
N ARG A 221 -2.19 -0.64 3.11
CA ARG A 221 -2.32 0.81 2.91
C ARG A 221 -3.75 1.22 2.55
N LEU A 222 -4.48 0.39 1.81
CA LEU A 222 -5.89 0.63 1.49
C LEU A 222 -6.76 0.61 2.75
N HIS A 223 -6.52 -0.33 3.65
CA HIS A 223 -7.22 -0.44 4.92
C HIS A 223 -6.93 0.74 5.84
N GLU A 224 -5.67 1.21 5.93
CA GLU A 224 -5.31 2.41 6.70
C GLU A 224 -6.04 3.64 6.19
N ILE A 225 -6.04 3.86 4.87
CA ILE A 225 -6.72 5.00 4.26
C ILE A 225 -8.22 4.95 4.53
N TYR A 226 -8.83 3.78 4.33
CA TYR A 226 -10.26 3.59 4.55
C TYR A 226 -10.68 3.91 5.98
N TYR A 227 -9.96 3.37 6.96
CA TYR A 227 -10.27 3.61 8.36
C TYR A 227 -10.00 5.06 8.78
N LYS A 228 -8.92 5.65 8.35
CA LYS A 228 -8.62 7.06 8.62
C LYS A 228 -9.69 8.01 8.04
N THR A 229 -10.21 7.69 6.85
CA THR A 229 -11.22 8.54 6.20
C THR A 229 -12.62 8.40 6.82
N ASN A 230 -12.95 7.22 7.37
CA ASN A 230 -14.32 6.93 7.79
C ASN A 230 -14.53 6.88 9.32
N TYR A 231 -13.45 6.84 10.12
CA TYR A 231 -13.54 6.62 11.57
C TYR A 231 -12.68 7.58 12.42
N ASP A 232 -11.89 8.48 11.82
CA ASP A 232 -11.19 9.59 12.47
C ASP A 232 -11.90 10.93 12.17
#